data_1c450fb1935b2d78514c6827b24f975c
#
_entry.id   1c450fb1935b2d78514c6827b24f975c
#
_cell.length_a   1.000
_cell.length_b   1.000
_cell.length_c   1.000
_cell.angle_alpha   90.00
_cell.angle_beta   90.00
_cell.angle_gamma   90.00
#
_symmetry.space_group_name_H-M   'P 1'
#
loop_
_entity.id
_entity.type
_entity.pdbx_description
1 polymer ?
#
loop_
_entity_poly.entity_id
_entity_poly.type
_entity_poly.pdbx_seq_one_letter_code
_entity_poly.pdbx_strand_id
1 'polypeptide(L)'
;ALTKVFNDYARSNGYLKAKDKNFEGTDVREGLTVILSLKIPEDLLQFEGQTKGKLGTPIAKTAVEQIVYEKMQYFLEENKAVATEIINKALKGKAAREAARKAREEARKGKAKNSKEKNLSDKLAPATKKDPKKNELFIVEGDSAGGSAKTGRERSYQAILPLRGKVLNTERCTTDEAYKNAEINTLIYTIGAGCGSDFHIDDCNYDKIIIMTDADDDGCHIQVLLVTFFYRYMRPLIEAGKVYIANPPLYKIVFNKKEEVYAYSDEELKELTRDRKIEDLQRYKGLGEMDATQLWETTMDPEKRSLIRVKITDVALAEKRVSILMG
;
A
#
# COMPACT_ATOMS: atom_id res chain seq x y z
N ALA A 1 24.34 13.10 8.57
CA ALA A 1 25.31 13.85 9.41
C ALA A 1 24.61 14.90 10.27
N LEU A 2 24.00 15.95 9.69
CA LEU A 2 23.41 17.07 10.44
C LEU A 2 22.43 16.63 11.54
N THR A 3 21.50 15.71 11.21
CA THR A 3 20.53 15.21 12.20
C THR A 3 21.22 14.53 13.38
N LYS A 4 22.29 13.78 13.15
CA LYS A 4 23.08 13.12 14.19
C LYS A 4 23.79 14.15 15.05
N VAL A 5 24.53 15.05 14.46
CA VAL A 5 25.31 16.09 15.18
C VAL A 5 24.38 16.96 16.06
N PHE A 6 23.21 17.37 15.55
CA PHE A 6 22.29 18.20 16.31
C PHE A 6 21.63 17.43 17.47
N ASN A 7 21.34 16.15 17.29
CA ASN A 7 20.88 15.31 18.39
C ASN A 7 21.95 15.13 19.47
N ASP A 8 23.19 14.84 19.07
CA ASP A 8 24.31 14.64 20.00
C ASP A 8 24.60 15.95 20.78
N TYR A 9 24.67 17.08 20.09
CA TYR A 9 24.86 18.39 20.72
C TYR A 9 23.70 18.76 21.66
N ALA A 10 22.46 18.55 21.23
CA ALA A 10 21.29 18.86 22.06
C ALA A 10 21.22 17.99 23.32
N ARG A 11 21.65 16.74 23.26
CA ARG A 11 21.74 15.87 24.44
C ARG A 11 22.87 16.27 25.38
N SER A 12 24.07 16.51 24.83
CA SER A 12 25.25 16.90 25.61
C SER A 12 25.06 18.23 26.35
N ASN A 13 24.30 19.16 25.76
CA ASN A 13 24.03 20.46 26.33
C ASN A 13 22.66 20.58 27.04
N GLY A 14 21.95 19.47 27.26
CA GLY A 14 20.73 19.42 28.05
C GLY A 14 19.47 19.96 27.39
N TYR A 15 19.48 20.28 26.09
CA TYR A 15 18.30 20.68 25.34
C TYR A 15 17.30 19.52 25.11
N LEU A 16 17.84 18.28 25.03
CA LEU A 16 17.04 17.05 24.99
C LEU A 16 17.37 16.20 26.24
N LYS A 17 16.33 15.84 26.98
CA LYS A 17 16.43 14.93 28.13
C LYS A 17 16.56 13.48 27.67
N ALA A 18 16.99 12.57 28.52
CA ALA A 18 17.14 11.14 28.21
C ALA A 18 15.84 10.48 27.71
N LYS A 19 14.69 10.95 28.17
CA LYS A 19 13.35 10.47 27.77
C LYS A 19 12.82 11.10 26.49
N ASP A 20 13.42 12.17 26.01
CA ASP A 20 12.94 12.89 24.83
C ASP A 20 13.31 12.12 23.56
N LYS A 21 12.39 12.11 22.61
CA LYS A 21 12.66 11.59 21.26
C LYS A 21 13.67 12.51 20.55
N ASN A 22 14.48 11.92 19.69
CA ASN A 22 15.45 12.66 18.88
C ASN A 22 14.73 13.57 17.87
N PHE A 23 15.45 14.57 17.38
CA PHE A 23 15.07 15.30 16.18
C PHE A 23 15.04 14.35 14.99
N GLU A 24 14.08 14.55 14.11
CA GLU A 24 14.04 13.93 12.80
C GLU A 24 14.72 14.84 11.76
N GLY A 25 15.04 14.27 10.60
CA GLY A 25 15.67 15.03 9.52
C GLY A 25 14.85 16.25 9.06
N THR A 26 13.54 16.17 9.15
CA THR A 26 12.61 17.26 8.85
C THR A 26 12.73 18.43 9.83
N ASP A 27 12.88 18.13 11.13
CA ASP A 27 13.01 19.16 12.18
C ASP A 27 14.30 19.99 11.99
N VAL A 28 15.36 19.33 11.54
CA VAL A 28 16.71 19.91 11.39
C VAL A 28 16.86 20.65 10.06
N ARG A 29 16.18 20.18 9.01
CA ARG A 29 16.33 20.74 7.64
C ARG A 29 15.36 21.88 7.34
N GLU A 30 14.44 22.20 8.23
CA GLU A 30 13.50 23.29 8.02
C GLU A 30 14.21 24.63 7.88
N GLY A 31 14.08 25.25 6.70
CA GLY A 31 14.76 26.51 6.35
C GLY A 31 16.27 26.41 6.10
N LEU A 32 16.79 25.18 5.96
CA LEU A 32 18.20 24.95 5.62
C LEU A 32 18.39 25.01 4.10
N THR A 33 19.33 25.84 3.65
CA THR A 33 19.84 25.82 2.28
C THR A 33 21.29 25.36 2.32
N VAL A 34 21.62 24.33 1.54
CA VAL A 34 22.98 23.77 1.48
C VAL A 34 23.45 23.70 0.04
N ILE A 35 24.68 24.18 -0.18
CA ILE A 35 25.42 23.98 -1.43
C ILE A 35 26.58 23.06 -1.11
N LEU A 36 26.63 21.90 -1.76
CA LEU A 36 27.69 20.92 -1.58
C LEU A 36 28.51 20.82 -2.88
N SER A 37 29.79 21.20 -2.82
CA SER A 37 30.72 21.05 -3.93
C SER A 37 31.73 19.94 -3.61
N LEU A 38 31.76 18.91 -4.46
CA LEU A 38 32.67 17.76 -4.31
C LEU A 38 33.57 17.64 -5.53
N LYS A 39 34.83 17.31 -5.28
CA LYS A 39 35.77 16.89 -6.31
C LYS A 39 36.01 15.39 -6.11
N ILE A 40 35.60 14.58 -7.07
CA ILE A 40 35.71 13.12 -7.04
C ILE A 40 36.48 12.68 -8.26
N PRO A 41 37.46 11.79 -8.15
CA PRO A 41 38.15 11.19 -9.30
C PRO A 41 37.12 10.57 -10.27
N GLU A 42 37.39 10.69 -11.56
CA GLU A 42 36.47 10.29 -12.62
C GLU A 42 36.15 8.79 -12.57
N ASP A 43 37.13 7.98 -12.25
CA ASP A 43 37.04 6.52 -12.09
C ASP A 43 36.13 6.07 -10.96
N LEU A 44 35.84 6.95 -9.98
CA LEU A 44 34.95 6.69 -8.84
C LEU A 44 33.54 7.30 -9.03
N LEU A 45 33.34 8.06 -10.11
CA LEU A 45 32.06 8.71 -10.36
C LEU A 45 30.99 7.69 -10.79
N GLN A 46 29.95 7.58 -10.01
CA GLN A 46 28.75 6.80 -10.32
C GLN A 46 27.52 7.69 -10.22
N PHE A 47 26.68 7.67 -11.24
CA PHE A 47 25.43 8.42 -11.26
C PHE A 47 24.24 7.46 -11.33
N GLU A 48 23.16 7.82 -10.65
CA GLU A 48 21.88 7.14 -10.79
C GLU A 48 21.07 7.81 -11.91
N GLY A 49 20.60 6.99 -12.86
CA GLY A 49 19.76 7.41 -13.97
C GLY A 49 20.50 8.05 -15.17
N GLN A 50 19.82 8.05 -16.29
CA GLN A 50 20.35 8.53 -17.58
C GLN A 50 20.68 10.05 -17.57
N THR A 51 19.96 10.81 -16.76
CA THR A 51 20.14 12.28 -16.67
C THR A 51 21.28 12.71 -15.74
N LYS A 52 21.98 11.77 -15.12
CA LYS A 52 23.07 12.03 -14.14
C LYS A 52 22.64 13.01 -13.02
N GLY A 53 21.37 13.05 -12.70
CA GLY A 53 20.80 14.00 -11.73
C GLY A 53 21.09 13.65 -10.27
N LYS A 54 21.56 12.43 -10.00
CA LYS A 54 21.85 11.95 -8.65
C LYS A 54 23.18 11.21 -8.63
N LEU A 55 24.07 11.65 -7.73
CA LEU A 55 25.36 10.98 -7.49
C LEU A 55 25.14 9.72 -6.65
N GLY A 56 25.56 8.57 -7.19
CA GLY A 56 25.44 7.25 -6.55
C GLY A 56 26.75 6.76 -5.90
N THR A 57 27.84 7.50 -5.94
CA THR A 57 29.17 7.12 -5.42
C THR A 57 29.12 6.89 -3.89
N PRO A 58 29.23 5.65 -3.36
CA PRO A 58 29.05 5.40 -1.92
C PRO A 58 30.13 6.06 -1.04
N ILE A 59 31.37 6.10 -1.53
CA ILE A 59 32.51 6.72 -0.82
C ILE A 59 32.25 8.21 -0.58
N ALA A 60 31.64 8.91 -1.55
CA ALA A 60 31.33 10.33 -1.42
C ALA A 60 30.37 10.58 -0.26
N LYS A 61 29.36 9.73 -0.09
CA LYS A 61 28.41 9.84 1.04
C LYS A 61 29.13 9.70 2.38
N THR A 62 29.94 8.68 2.54
CA THR A 62 30.68 8.42 3.79
C THR A 62 31.64 9.56 4.13
N ALA A 63 32.40 10.04 3.15
CA ALA A 63 33.33 11.15 3.34
C ALA A 63 32.63 12.45 3.74
N VAL A 64 31.54 12.78 3.06
CA VAL A 64 30.73 13.98 3.40
C VAL A 64 30.09 13.82 4.78
N GLU A 65 29.54 12.65 5.12
CA GLU A 65 28.96 12.41 6.44
C GLU A 65 29.97 12.61 7.56
N GLN A 66 31.18 12.11 7.39
CA GLN A 66 32.24 12.26 8.38
C GLN A 66 32.71 13.70 8.53
N ILE A 67 33.03 14.37 7.43
CA ILE A 67 33.51 15.75 7.44
C ILE A 67 32.43 16.70 7.99
N VAL A 68 31.19 16.57 7.53
CA VAL A 68 30.09 17.42 8.01
C VAL A 68 29.83 17.19 9.50
N TYR A 69 29.86 15.93 9.95
CA TYR A 69 29.69 15.62 11.37
C TYR A 69 30.75 16.30 12.22
N GLU A 70 32.02 16.09 11.88
CA GLU A 70 33.16 16.63 12.64
C GLU A 70 33.19 18.17 12.64
N LYS A 71 33.10 18.79 11.46
CA LYS A 71 33.16 20.24 11.34
C LYS A 71 31.96 20.94 11.97
N MET A 72 30.75 20.37 11.84
CA MET A 72 29.57 20.91 12.54
C MET A 72 29.65 20.78 14.05
N GLN A 73 30.26 19.71 14.57
CA GLN A 73 30.46 19.57 16.01
C GLN A 73 31.35 20.70 16.54
N TYR A 74 32.52 20.96 15.92
CA TYR A 74 33.39 22.07 16.27
C TYR A 74 32.69 23.42 16.14
N PHE A 75 31.95 23.65 15.03
CA PHE A 75 31.22 24.88 14.79
C PHE A 75 30.21 25.18 15.91
N LEU A 76 29.43 24.18 16.34
CA LEU A 76 28.42 24.34 17.38
C LEU A 76 29.04 24.64 18.76
N GLU A 77 30.22 24.04 19.06
CA GLU A 77 30.94 24.29 20.31
C GLU A 77 31.57 25.67 20.35
N GLU A 78 32.13 26.15 19.23
CA GLU A 78 32.75 27.46 19.11
C GLU A 78 31.73 28.59 19.09
N ASN A 79 30.55 28.34 18.48
CA ASN A 79 29.51 29.36 18.24
C ASN A 79 28.24 29.09 19.05
N LYS A 80 28.34 29.06 20.37
CA LYS A 80 27.24 28.68 21.29
C LYS A 80 25.96 29.49 21.09
N ALA A 81 26.05 30.78 20.77
CA ALA A 81 24.86 31.60 20.52
C ALA A 81 24.10 31.12 19.28
N VAL A 82 24.82 30.92 18.16
CA VAL A 82 24.24 30.38 16.92
C VAL A 82 23.72 28.96 17.10
N ALA A 83 24.48 28.12 17.81
CA ALA A 83 24.06 26.77 18.13
C ALA A 83 22.73 26.74 18.91
N THR A 84 22.58 27.64 19.88
CA THR A 84 21.34 27.79 20.66
C THR A 84 20.16 28.16 19.75
N GLU A 85 20.34 29.09 18.82
CA GLU A 85 19.30 29.48 17.87
C GLU A 85 18.88 28.34 16.94
N ILE A 86 19.88 27.61 16.39
CA ILE A 86 19.64 26.45 15.53
C ILE A 86 18.89 25.34 16.28
N ILE A 87 19.32 25.01 17.49
CA ILE A 87 18.68 23.97 18.30
C ILE A 87 17.25 24.41 18.72
N ASN A 88 17.06 25.67 19.09
CA ASN A 88 15.72 26.18 19.40
C ASN A 88 14.79 26.13 18.18
N LYS A 89 15.29 26.37 16.98
CA LYS A 89 14.52 26.21 15.75
C LYS A 89 14.16 24.73 15.53
N ALA A 90 15.10 23.82 15.72
CA ALA A 90 14.83 22.37 15.61
C ALA A 90 13.82 21.89 16.67
N LEU A 91 13.88 22.43 17.90
CA LEU A 91 12.89 22.15 18.96
C LEU A 91 11.49 22.66 18.58
N LYS A 92 11.39 23.84 17.98
CA LYS A 92 10.10 24.36 17.46
C LYS A 92 9.56 23.49 16.34
N GLY A 93 10.40 23.08 15.39
CA GLY A 93 10.04 22.15 14.30
C GLY A 93 9.54 20.81 14.84
N LYS A 94 10.26 20.23 15.80
CA LYS A 94 9.86 19.00 16.50
C LYS A 94 8.51 19.17 17.20
N ALA A 95 8.33 20.24 17.97
CA ALA A 95 7.09 20.53 18.69
C ALA A 95 5.90 20.70 17.71
N ALA A 96 6.10 21.42 16.61
CA ALA A 96 5.10 21.57 15.56
C ALA A 96 4.73 20.23 14.89
N ARG A 97 5.72 19.40 14.59
CA ARG A 97 5.52 18.06 14.03
C ARG A 97 4.77 17.14 15.00
N GLU A 98 5.16 17.13 16.27
CA GLU A 98 4.48 16.33 17.32
C GLU A 98 3.06 16.83 17.58
N ALA A 99 2.85 18.15 17.62
CA ALA A 99 1.52 18.75 17.72
C ALA A 99 0.63 18.41 16.52
N ALA A 100 1.17 18.49 15.29
CA ALA A 100 0.48 18.10 14.08
C ALA A 100 0.12 16.61 14.09
N ARG A 101 1.06 15.74 14.54
CA ARG A 101 0.79 14.31 14.72
C ARG A 101 -0.31 14.08 15.74
N LYS A 102 -0.22 14.70 16.91
CA LYS A 102 -1.23 14.59 17.97
C LYS A 102 -2.60 15.12 17.51
N ALA A 103 -2.64 16.26 16.82
CA ALA A 103 -3.87 16.79 16.23
C ALA A 103 -4.45 15.85 15.16
N ARG A 104 -3.61 15.21 14.35
CA ARG A 104 -4.03 14.17 13.40
C ARG A 104 -4.56 12.92 14.11
N GLU A 105 -3.91 12.48 15.19
CA GLU A 105 -4.37 11.35 16.01
C GLU A 105 -5.69 11.69 16.74
N GLU A 106 -5.83 12.90 17.28
CA GLU A 106 -7.07 13.37 17.90
C GLU A 106 -8.19 13.59 16.88
N ALA A 107 -7.87 14.16 15.71
CA ALA A 107 -8.81 14.26 14.59
C ALA A 107 -9.21 12.88 14.04
N ARG A 108 -8.29 11.91 14.07
CA ARG A 108 -8.60 10.49 13.78
C ARG A 108 -9.49 9.88 14.86
N LYS A 109 -9.25 10.17 16.15
CA LYS A 109 -10.11 9.69 17.25
C LYS A 109 -11.48 10.38 17.29
N GLY A 110 -11.55 11.66 16.99
CA GLY A 110 -12.80 12.46 17.02
C GLY A 110 -13.61 12.40 15.72
N LYS A 111 -12.97 12.46 14.55
CA LYS A 111 -13.62 12.26 13.24
C LYS A 111 -13.87 10.78 12.90
N ALA A 112 -13.19 9.86 13.59
CA ALA A 112 -13.35 8.44 13.42
C ALA A 112 -14.77 7.93 13.71
N LYS A 113 -15.57 8.63 14.52
CA LYS A 113 -16.98 8.27 14.72
C LYS A 113 -17.94 8.84 13.66
N ASN A 114 -17.75 10.05 13.17
CA ASN A 114 -18.76 10.71 12.32
C ASN A 114 -18.39 10.82 10.84
N SER A 115 -17.09 10.83 10.44
CA SER A 115 -16.71 10.85 9.02
C SER A 115 -16.34 9.45 8.49
N LYS A 116 -15.97 8.50 9.37
CA LYS A 116 -15.82 7.09 9.01
C LYS A 116 -17.13 6.51 8.45
N GLU A 117 -18.27 6.86 9.03
CA GLU A 117 -19.58 6.36 8.58
C GLU A 117 -20.03 7.00 7.27
N LYS A 118 -19.76 8.27 7.04
CA LYS A 118 -20.30 9.00 5.86
C LYS A 118 -19.57 8.70 4.54
N ASN A 119 -18.24 8.57 4.54
CA ASN A 119 -17.48 8.25 3.32
C ASN A 119 -17.35 6.74 3.04
N LEU A 120 -17.45 5.89 4.07
CA LEU A 120 -17.54 4.44 3.89
C LEU A 120 -18.94 3.99 3.42
N SER A 121 -19.99 4.68 3.84
CA SER A 121 -21.37 4.28 3.57
C SER A 121 -21.76 4.31 2.07
N ASP A 122 -21.08 5.13 1.27
CA ASP A 122 -21.45 5.31 -0.13
C ASP A 122 -20.84 4.26 -1.07
N LYS A 123 -19.67 3.72 -0.76
CA LYS A 123 -18.97 2.75 -1.61
C LYS A 123 -19.01 1.31 -1.05
N LEU A 124 -18.76 1.16 0.23
CA LEU A 124 -18.71 -0.14 0.88
C LEU A 124 -20.12 -0.74 1.06
N ALA A 125 -20.32 -1.96 0.56
CA ALA A 125 -21.44 -2.80 0.96
C ALA A 125 -20.95 -3.73 2.10
N PRO A 126 -21.17 -3.37 3.39
CA PRO A 126 -20.61 -4.10 4.51
C PRO A 126 -21.26 -5.47 4.71
N ALA A 127 -20.56 -6.38 5.38
CA ALA A 127 -21.15 -7.60 5.92
C ALA A 127 -22.11 -7.24 7.07
N THR A 128 -23.20 -8.01 7.23
CA THR A 128 -24.18 -7.75 8.31
C THR A 128 -23.67 -8.24 9.67
N LYS A 129 -22.88 -9.30 9.70
CA LYS A 129 -22.23 -9.79 10.91
C LYS A 129 -20.86 -9.14 11.08
N LYS A 130 -20.55 -8.68 12.29
CA LYS A 130 -19.25 -8.12 12.63
C LYS A 130 -18.38 -9.21 13.26
N ASP A 131 -17.91 -10.14 12.44
CA ASP A 131 -17.01 -11.20 12.87
C ASP A 131 -15.70 -11.16 12.05
N PRO A 132 -14.63 -10.52 12.59
CA PRO A 132 -13.35 -10.39 11.88
C PRO A 132 -12.69 -11.72 11.50
N LYS A 133 -13.08 -12.82 12.14
CA LYS A 133 -12.53 -14.17 11.88
C LYS A 133 -13.25 -14.91 10.76
N LYS A 134 -14.38 -14.36 10.27
CA LYS A 134 -15.19 -14.98 9.21
C LYS A 134 -15.45 -14.02 8.04
N ASN A 135 -15.40 -12.71 8.29
CA ASN A 135 -15.73 -11.74 7.28
C ASN A 135 -14.69 -11.73 6.16
N GLU A 136 -15.18 -11.59 4.95
CA GLU A 136 -14.38 -11.48 3.73
C GLU A 136 -14.62 -10.12 3.08
N LEU A 137 -13.57 -9.47 2.62
CA LEU A 137 -13.64 -8.24 1.84
C LEU A 137 -13.27 -8.54 0.40
N PHE A 138 -14.22 -8.33 -0.52
CA PHE A 138 -13.95 -8.33 -1.95
C PHE A 138 -13.68 -6.92 -2.42
N ILE A 139 -12.49 -6.68 -2.94
CA ILE A 139 -12.09 -5.44 -3.60
C ILE A 139 -12.35 -5.65 -5.09
N VAL A 140 -13.34 -4.94 -5.63
CA VAL A 140 -13.88 -5.21 -6.98
C VAL A 140 -13.57 -4.04 -7.91
N GLU A 141 -13.16 -4.34 -9.14
CA GLU A 141 -12.92 -3.34 -10.16
C GLU A 141 -14.24 -2.79 -10.72
N GLY A 142 -14.42 -1.47 -10.56
CA GLY A 142 -15.54 -0.74 -11.13
C GLY A 142 -16.89 -0.92 -10.44
N ASP A 143 -17.80 0.00 -10.74
CA ASP A 143 -19.15 0.01 -10.15
C ASP A 143 -20.07 -1.07 -10.76
N SER A 144 -19.85 -1.48 -12.02
CA SER A 144 -20.65 -2.49 -12.73
C SER A 144 -20.46 -3.87 -12.08
N ALA A 145 -19.23 -4.36 -12.04
CA ALA A 145 -18.92 -5.64 -11.39
C ALA A 145 -19.22 -5.58 -9.88
N GLY A 146 -18.99 -4.41 -9.25
CA GLY A 146 -19.41 -4.15 -7.89
C GLY A 146 -20.91 -4.31 -7.66
N GLY A 147 -21.75 -3.95 -8.63
CA GLY A 147 -23.20 -4.16 -8.61
C GLY A 147 -23.60 -5.63 -8.60
N SER A 148 -23.07 -6.42 -9.55
CA SER A 148 -23.28 -7.88 -9.62
C SER A 148 -22.79 -8.57 -8.35
N ALA A 149 -21.59 -8.21 -7.85
CA ALA A 149 -21.03 -8.77 -6.63
C ALA A 149 -21.89 -8.42 -5.37
N LYS A 150 -22.39 -7.19 -5.27
CA LYS A 150 -23.29 -6.78 -4.18
C LYS A 150 -24.61 -7.58 -4.17
N THR A 151 -25.10 -7.95 -5.34
CA THR A 151 -26.33 -8.73 -5.50
C THR A 151 -26.09 -10.21 -5.19
N GLY A 152 -25.00 -10.79 -5.73
CA GLY A 152 -24.69 -12.22 -5.62
C GLY A 152 -24.07 -12.67 -4.30
N ARG A 153 -23.48 -11.77 -3.51
CA ARG A 153 -22.75 -12.12 -2.30
C ARG A 153 -23.58 -12.74 -1.18
N GLU A 154 -22.96 -13.49 -0.32
CA GLU A 154 -23.51 -13.85 0.97
C GLU A 154 -23.36 -12.68 1.97
N ARG A 155 -24.46 -11.95 2.18
CA ARG A 155 -24.48 -10.69 2.94
C ARG A 155 -24.06 -10.84 4.40
N SER A 156 -24.14 -12.04 4.95
CA SER A 156 -23.85 -12.26 6.37
C SER A 156 -22.39 -12.03 6.71
N TYR A 157 -21.45 -12.37 5.80
CA TYR A 157 -20.02 -12.29 6.05
C TYR A 157 -19.19 -11.71 4.88
N GLN A 158 -19.76 -11.50 3.70
CA GLN A 158 -19.05 -10.93 2.57
C GLN A 158 -19.34 -9.43 2.42
N ALA A 159 -18.30 -8.61 2.41
CA ALA A 159 -18.32 -7.19 2.14
C ALA A 159 -17.77 -6.92 0.73
N ILE A 160 -18.35 -5.93 0.02
CA ILE A 160 -17.91 -5.53 -1.32
C ILE A 160 -17.48 -4.07 -1.30
N LEU A 161 -16.27 -3.83 -1.80
CA LEU A 161 -15.71 -2.49 -2.00
C LEU A 161 -15.35 -2.30 -3.48
N PRO A 162 -16.17 -1.59 -4.26
CA PRO A 162 -15.81 -1.22 -5.61
C PRO A 162 -14.71 -0.16 -5.62
N LEU A 163 -13.71 -0.33 -6.49
CA LEU A 163 -12.67 0.67 -6.76
C LEU A 163 -13.01 1.42 -8.04
N ARG A 164 -12.78 2.74 -8.05
CA ARG A 164 -12.97 3.56 -9.24
C ARG A 164 -11.65 3.81 -9.95
N GLY A 165 -11.38 2.97 -10.93
CA GLY A 165 -10.17 3.05 -11.75
C GLY A 165 -8.90 2.57 -11.04
N LYS A 166 -7.75 2.90 -11.63
CA LYS A 166 -6.44 2.48 -11.13
C LYS A 166 -6.10 3.19 -9.83
N VAL A 167 -5.70 2.43 -8.82
CA VAL A 167 -5.24 2.97 -7.56
C VAL A 167 -3.85 3.60 -7.69
N LEU A 168 -3.50 4.47 -6.74
CA LEU A 168 -2.19 5.11 -6.69
C LEU A 168 -1.07 4.07 -6.61
N ASN A 169 -0.01 4.25 -7.40
CA ASN A 169 1.21 3.47 -7.25
C ASN A 169 1.93 3.90 -5.95
N THR A 170 1.81 3.05 -4.94
CA THR A 170 2.31 3.34 -3.59
C THR A 170 3.80 3.10 -3.42
N GLU A 171 4.50 2.54 -4.42
CA GLU A 171 5.96 2.44 -4.43
C GLU A 171 6.60 3.83 -4.51
N ARG A 172 5.97 4.75 -5.25
CA ARG A 172 6.49 6.11 -5.52
C ARG A 172 5.94 7.18 -4.59
N CYS A 173 5.19 6.80 -3.55
CA CYS A 173 4.57 7.78 -2.67
C CYS A 173 4.97 7.60 -1.20
N THR A 174 4.87 8.68 -0.45
CA THR A 174 5.02 8.68 1.00
C THR A 174 3.73 8.22 1.69
N THR A 175 3.83 7.83 2.96
CA THR A 175 2.66 7.44 3.76
C THR A 175 1.62 8.57 3.83
N ASP A 176 2.07 9.83 3.91
CA ASP A 176 1.18 11.01 3.93
C ASP A 176 0.44 11.18 2.59
N GLU A 177 1.08 10.91 1.46
CA GLU A 177 0.46 10.94 0.14
C GLU A 177 -0.54 9.79 -0.05
N ALA A 178 -0.20 8.60 0.44
CA ALA A 178 -1.11 7.47 0.45
C ALA A 178 -2.41 7.79 1.22
N TYR A 179 -2.32 8.42 2.39
CA TYR A 179 -3.49 8.85 3.16
C TYR A 179 -4.31 9.97 2.50
N LYS A 180 -3.71 10.80 1.64
CA LYS A 180 -4.44 11.84 0.89
C LYS A 180 -5.19 11.28 -0.31
N ASN A 181 -4.79 10.13 -0.85
CA ASN A 181 -5.49 9.48 -1.94
C ASN A 181 -6.81 8.88 -1.45
N ALA A 182 -7.92 9.22 -2.08
CA ALA A 182 -9.26 8.85 -1.63
C ALA A 182 -9.49 7.32 -1.68
N GLU A 183 -9.01 6.62 -2.71
CA GLU A 183 -9.18 5.18 -2.87
C GLU A 183 -8.33 4.41 -1.84
N ILE A 184 -7.04 4.75 -1.71
CA ILE A 184 -6.15 4.15 -0.72
C ILE A 184 -6.66 4.41 0.70
N ASN A 185 -7.11 5.63 0.96
CA ASN A 185 -7.68 5.98 2.26
C ASN A 185 -8.93 5.16 2.58
N THR A 186 -9.82 4.96 1.59
CA THR A 186 -11.00 4.11 1.74
C THR A 186 -10.61 2.66 2.05
N LEU A 187 -9.57 2.11 1.39
CA LEU A 187 -9.04 0.77 1.69
C LEU A 187 -8.52 0.68 3.12
N ILE A 188 -7.68 1.64 3.57
CA ILE A 188 -7.13 1.66 4.93
C ILE A 188 -8.25 1.64 5.97
N TYR A 189 -9.25 2.50 5.81
CA TYR A 189 -10.37 2.58 6.75
C TYR A 189 -11.28 1.35 6.70
N THR A 190 -11.53 0.78 5.52
CA THR A 190 -12.34 -0.43 5.37
C THR A 190 -11.69 -1.63 6.06
N ILE A 191 -10.39 -1.81 5.86
CA ILE A 191 -9.63 -2.90 6.48
C ILE A 191 -9.54 -2.72 8.00
N GLY A 192 -9.39 -1.49 8.48
CA GLY A 192 -9.45 -1.13 9.89
C GLY A 192 -8.14 -1.28 10.66
N ALA A 193 -7.14 -1.94 10.08
CA ALA A 193 -5.88 -2.32 10.73
C ALA A 193 -4.82 -1.19 10.79
N GLY A 194 -5.10 0.01 10.28
CA GLY A 194 -4.11 1.06 10.13
C GLY A 194 -3.21 0.86 8.91
N CYS A 195 -2.08 1.57 8.84
CA CYS A 195 -1.20 1.57 7.66
C CYS A 195 0.23 1.96 8.05
N GLY A 196 1.24 1.32 7.48
CA GLY A 196 2.65 1.60 7.75
C GLY A 196 3.04 1.36 9.20
N SER A 197 3.59 2.38 9.88
CA SER A 197 3.98 2.29 11.31
C SER A 197 2.80 2.14 12.28
N ASP A 198 1.61 2.51 11.84
CA ASP A 198 0.39 2.47 12.67
C ASP A 198 -0.44 1.19 12.38
N PHE A 199 0.14 0.23 11.67
CA PHE A 199 -0.54 -1.02 11.31
C PHE A 199 -0.57 -2.01 12.49
N HIS A 200 -1.76 -2.50 12.81
CA HIS A 200 -1.99 -3.54 13.82
C HIS A 200 -2.90 -4.63 13.24
N ILE A 201 -2.38 -5.83 13.08
CA ILE A 201 -3.11 -6.92 12.42
C ILE A 201 -4.36 -7.36 13.19
N ASP A 202 -4.34 -7.26 14.52
CA ASP A 202 -5.46 -7.65 15.39
C ASP A 202 -6.68 -6.73 15.22
N ASP A 203 -6.48 -5.52 14.69
CA ASP A 203 -7.55 -4.56 14.39
C ASP A 203 -8.20 -4.81 13.01
N CYS A 204 -7.73 -5.81 12.25
CA CYS A 204 -8.25 -6.12 10.93
C CYS A 204 -9.70 -6.61 11.00
N ASN A 205 -10.61 -5.96 10.26
CA ASN A 205 -12.02 -6.29 10.22
C ASN A 205 -12.36 -7.57 9.44
N TYR A 206 -11.37 -8.18 8.76
CA TYR A 206 -11.60 -9.28 7.81
C TYR A 206 -10.64 -10.44 8.03
N ASP A 207 -11.14 -11.64 7.80
CA ASP A 207 -10.33 -12.86 7.72
C ASP A 207 -9.62 -12.96 6.38
N LYS A 208 -10.34 -12.66 5.29
CA LYS A 208 -9.79 -12.66 3.93
C LYS A 208 -10.04 -11.33 3.24
N ILE A 209 -9.03 -10.86 2.51
CA ILE A 209 -9.09 -9.72 1.61
C ILE A 209 -8.83 -10.26 0.21
N ILE A 210 -9.85 -10.17 -0.65
CA ILE A 210 -9.88 -10.83 -1.94
C ILE A 210 -9.92 -9.75 -3.03
N ILE A 211 -8.87 -9.68 -3.85
CA ILE A 211 -8.79 -8.80 -5.01
C ILE A 211 -9.52 -9.50 -6.16
N MET A 212 -10.54 -8.87 -6.70
CA MET A 212 -11.38 -9.40 -7.77
C MET A 212 -11.47 -8.36 -8.90
N THR A 213 -10.66 -8.53 -9.93
CA THR A 213 -10.54 -7.65 -11.09
C THR A 213 -10.85 -8.40 -12.37
N ASP A 214 -11.04 -7.66 -13.46
CA ASP A 214 -11.22 -8.22 -14.78
C ASP A 214 -9.98 -9.03 -15.22
N ALA A 215 -10.18 -10.02 -16.07
CA ALA A 215 -9.11 -10.89 -16.59
C ALA A 215 -8.41 -10.28 -17.82
N ASP A 216 -8.12 -8.99 -17.77
CA ASP A 216 -7.43 -8.23 -18.80
C ASP A 216 -6.16 -7.53 -18.27
N ASP A 217 -5.47 -6.80 -19.14
CA ASP A 217 -4.23 -6.10 -18.77
C ASP A 217 -4.46 -5.00 -17.73
N ASP A 218 -5.61 -4.33 -17.78
CA ASP A 218 -5.97 -3.28 -16.81
C ASP A 218 -6.27 -3.88 -15.45
N GLY A 219 -7.02 -4.98 -15.41
CA GLY A 219 -7.28 -5.72 -14.17
C GLY A 219 -6.00 -6.30 -13.54
N CYS A 220 -5.10 -6.87 -14.36
CA CYS A 220 -3.78 -7.31 -13.89
C CYS A 220 -2.96 -6.15 -13.32
N HIS A 221 -3.01 -4.97 -13.94
CA HIS A 221 -2.34 -3.79 -13.42
C HIS A 221 -2.90 -3.35 -12.07
N ILE A 222 -4.24 -3.34 -11.91
CA ILE A 222 -4.88 -3.02 -10.62
C ILE A 222 -4.48 -4.04 -9.54
N GLN A 223 -4.40 -5.34 -9.87
CA GLN A 223 -3.89 -6.36 -8.94
C GLN A 223 -2.48 -6.04 -8.46
N VAL A 224 -1.57 -5.72 -9.39
CA VAL A 224 -0.17 -5.40 -9.04
C VAL A 224 -0.09 -4.14 -8.16
N LEU A 225 -0.87 -3.09 -8.46
CA LEU A 225 -0.94 -1.88 -7.64
C LEU A 225 -1.44 -2.17 -6.22
N LEU A 226 -2.48 -2.99 -6.07
CA LEU A 226 -3.03 -3.40 -4.76
C LEU A 226 -2.05 -4.29 -3.99
N VAL A 227 -1.41 -5.26 -4.64
CA VAL A 227 -0.39 -6.12 -4.01
C VAL A 227 0.80 -5.27 -3.57
N THR A 228 1.23 -4.27 -4.35
CA THR A 228 2.28 -3.31 -3.97
C THR A 228 1.88 -2.51 -2.74
N PHE A 229 0.63 -2.03 -2.69
CA PHE A 229 0.11 -1.34 -1.52
C PHE A 229 0.13 -2.23 -0.27
N PHE A 230 -0.36 -3.46 -0.34
CA PHE A 230 -0.31 -4.41 0.77
C PHE A 230 1.13 -4.73 1.17
N TYR A 231 2.02 -4.92 0.21
CA TYR A 231 3.42 -5.23 0.49
C TYR A 231 4.14 -4.09 1.20
N ARG A 232 3.92 -2.83 0.78
CA ARG A 232 4.61 -1.66 1.35
C ARG A 232 4.01 -1.15 2.66
N TYR A 233 2.70 -1.24 2.82
CA TYR A 233 2.00 -0.56 3.91
C TYR A 233 1.23 -1.49 4.86
N MET A 234 0.94 -2.72 4.46
CA MET A 234 0.19 -3.70 5.25
C MET A 234 0.78 -5.11 5.12
N ARG A 235 2.09 -5.20 5.04
CA ARG A 235 2.83 -6.45 4.82
C ARG A 235 2.42 -7.61 5.75
N PRO A 236 2.14 -7.41 7.06
CA PRO A 236 1.70 -8.47 7.93
C PRO A 236 0.40 -9.17 7.47
N LEU A 237 -0.46 -8.52 6.67
CA LEU A 237 -1.63 -9.19 6.07
C LEU A 237 -1.24 -10.27 5.07
N ILE A 238 -0.19 -10.04 4.27
CA ILE A 238 0.33 -11.04 3.34
C ILE A 238 1.01 -12.17 4.11
N GLU A 239 1.82 -11.85 5.10
CA GLU A 239 2.53 -12.81 5.95
C GLU A 239 1.55 -13.71 6.74
N ALA A 240 0.46 -13.15 7.25
CA ALA A 240 -0.63 -13.88 7.89
C ALA A 240 -1.52 -14.66 6.90
N GLY A 241 -1.28 -14.48 5.59
CA GLY A 241 -2.02 -15.17 4.54
C GLY A 241 -3.46 -14.75 4.37
N LYS A 242 -3.74 -13.47 4.63
CA LYS A 242 -5.09 -12.90 4.52
C LYS A 242 -5.39 -12.29 3.14
N VAL A 243 -4.39 -12.12 2.27
CA VAL A 243 -4.55 -11.50 0.94
C VAL A 243 -4.63 -12.56 -0.14
N TYR A 244 -5.67 -12.45 -0.96
CA TYR A 244 -5.98 -13.38 -2.05
C TYR A 244 -6.32 -12.63 -3.34
N ILE A 245 -6.13 -13.30 -4.48
CA ILE A 245 -6.60 -12.89 -5.79
C ILE A 245 -7.67 -13.89 -6.22
N ALA A 246 -8.85 -13.41 -6.59
CA ALA A 246 -9.90 -14.24 -7.15
C ALA A 246 -9.52 -14.65 -8.58
N ASN A 247 -9.89 -15.88 -8.95
CA ASN A 247 -9.71 -16.40 -10.29
C ASN A 247 -11.08 -16.64 -10.92
N PRO A 248 -11.68 -15.63 -11.60
CA PRO A 248 -12.94 -15.81 -12.31
C PRO A 248 -12.73 -16.64 -13.58
N PRO A 249 -13.77 -17.30 -14.10
CA PRO A 249 -13.68 -18.03 -15.37
C PRO A 249 -13.51 -17.08 -16.54
N LEU A 250 -12.76 -17.54 -17.55
CA LEU A 250 -12.61 -16.85 -18.84
C LEU A 250 -13.70 -17.20 -19.84
N TYR A 251 -14.26 -18.39 -19.71
CA TYR A 251 -15.23 -18.92 -20.66
C TYR A 251 -16.41 -19.58 -19.96
N LYS A 252 -17.60 -19.40 -20.55
CA LYS A 252 -18.80 -20.19 -20.32
C LYS A 252 -19.07 -21.02 -21.55
N ILE A 253 -19.22 -22.33 -21.38
CA ILE A 253 -19.46 -23.31 -22.44
C ILE A 253 -20.83 -23.93 -22.18
N VAL A 254 -21.66 -23.96 -23.19
CA VAL A 254 -22.96 -24.61 -23.13
C VAL A 254 -22.96 -25.86 -23.99
N PHE A 255 -23.26 -26.98 -23.36
CA PHE A 255 -23.45 -28.28 -24.02
C PHE A 255 -24.90 -28.73 -23.90
N ASN A 256 -25.51 -29.21 -24.99
CA ASN A 256 -26.85 -29.81 -25.01
C ASN A 256 -27.93 -28.97 -24.30
N LYS A 257 -27.94 -27.63 -24.51
CA LYS A 257 -28.95 -26.65 -24.01
C LYS A 257 -29.19 -26.61 -22.50
N LYS A 258 -28.51 -27.45 -21.72
CA LYS A 258 -28.77 -27.55 -20.26
C LYS A 258 -27.52 -27.65 -19.40
N GLU A 259 -26.40 -28.04 -19.98
CA GLU A 259 -25.15 -28.20 -19.23
C GLU A 259 -24.27 -26.98 -19.47
N GLU A 260 -24.11 -26.18 -18.43
CA GLU A 260 -23.19 -25.04 -18.42
C GLU A 260 -21.91 -25.44 -17.69
N VAL A 261 -20.77 -25.23 -18.34
CA VAL A 261 -19.44 -25.51 -17.78
C VAL A 261 -18.59 -24.27 -17.94
N TYR A 262 -17.73 -23.99 -16.96
CA TYR A 262 -16.83 -22.87 -16.98
C TYR A 262 -15.39 -23.33 -17.19
N ALA A 263 -14.62 -22.57 -17.98
CA ALA A 263 -13.20 -22.78 -18.16
C ALA A 263 -12.41 -21.55 -17.72
N TYR A 264 -11.31 -21.78 -17.02
CA TYR A 264 -10.46 -20.77 -16.38
C TYR A 264 -9.18 -20.48 -17.17
N SER A 265 -8.91 -21.27 -18.22
CA SER A 265 -7.79 -21.05 -19.13
C SER A 265 -8.14 -21.53 -20.55
N ASP A 266 -7.31 -21.13 -21.53
CA ASP A 266 -7.42 -21.60 -22.91
C ASP A 266 -7.11 -23.10 -23.04
N GLU A 267 -6.24 -23.63 -22.19
CA GLU A 267 -5.90 -25.05 -22.12
C GLU A 267 -7.10 -25.85 -21.63
N GLU A 268 -7.72 -25.41 -20.52
CA GLU A 268 -8.91 -26.04 -19.95
C GLU A 268 -10.08 -26.02 -20.94
N LEU A 269 -10.28 -24.89 -21.65
CA LEU A 269 -11.28 -24.82 -22.72
C LEU A 269 -11.06 -25.90 -23.78
N LYS A 270 -9.82 -26.08 -24.25
CA LYS A 270 -9.48 -27.12 -25.27
C LYS A 270 -9.72 -28.53 -24.74
N GLU A 271 -9.40 -28.79 -23.48
CA GLU A 271 -9.63 -30.10 -22.84
C GLU A 271 -11.12 -30.40 -22.72
N LEU A 272 -11.90 -29.47 -22.19
CA LEU A 272 -13.35 -29.64 -21.99
C LEU A 272 -14.12 -29.79 -23.29
N THR A 273 -13.61 -29.25 -24.41
CA THR A 273 -14.29 -29.23 -25.71
C THR A 273 -13.77 -30.26 -26.69
N ARG A 274 -12.70 -31.04 -26.35
CA ARG A 274 -12.01 -31.96 -27.27
C ARG A 274 -12.94 -32.95 -27.98
N ASP A 275 -13.86 -33.59 -27.22
CA ASP A 275 -14.72 -34.67 -27.72
C ASP A 275 -16.22 -34.34 -27.54
N ARG A 276 -16.56 -33.06 -27.37
CA ARG A 276 -17.92 -32.60 -27.08
C ARG A 276 -18.36 -31.52 -28.05
N LYS A 277 -19.59 -31.63 -28.55
CA LYS A 277 -20.17 -30.60 -29.42
C LYS A 277 -20.60 -29.41 -28.56
N ILE A 278 -20.01 -28.27 -28.82
CA ILE A 278 -20.36 -26.99 -28.22
C ILE A 278 -21.63 -26.45 -28.87
N GLU A 279 -22.62 -26.02 -28.12
CA GLU A 279 -23.78 -25.30 -28.62
C GLU A 279 -23.57 -23.78 -28.55
N ASP A 280 -23.01 -23.29 -27.44
CA ASP A 280 -22.67 -21.88 -27.29
C ASP A 280 -21.38 -21.73 -26.51
N LEU A 281 -20.61 -20.69 -26.83
CA LEU A 281 -19.35 -20.33 -26.18
C LEU A 281 -19.31 -18.83 -25.95
N GLN A 282 -19.39 -18.43 -24.69
CA GLN A 282 -19.22 -17.05 -24.28
C GLN A 282 -17.85 -16.84 -23.67
N ARG A 283 -17.09 -15.87 -24.17
CA ARG A 283 -15.86 -15.39 -23.54
C ARG A 283 -16.18 -14.16 -22.69
N TYR A 284 -15.85 -14.20 -21.42
CA TYR A 284 -15.95 -13.05 -20.55
C TYR A 284 -14.75 -12.12 -20.74
N LYS A 285 -15.01 -10.84 -21.02
CA LYS A 285 -13.99 -9.80 -21.11
C LYS A 285 -13.79 -9.11 -19.76
N GLY A 286 -14.81 -9.14 -18.92
CA GLY A 286 -14.77 -8.58 -17.57
C GLY A 286 -15.89 -9.10 -16.68
N LEU A 287 -15.74 -8.90 -15.39
CA LEU A 287 -16.68 -9.33 -14.34
C LEU A 287 -18.06 -8.68 -14.49
N GLY A 288 -18.12 -7.50 -15.12
CA GLY A 288 -19.37 -6.79 -15.40
C GLY A 288 -20.29 -7.49 -16.41
N GLU A 289 -19.76 -8.46 -17.18
CA GLU A 289 -20.54 -9.29 -18.12
C GLU A 289 -21.19 -10.50 -17.44
N MET A 290 -20.80 -10.81 -16.22
CA MET A 290 -21.37 -11.89 -15.42
C MET A 290 -22.57 -11.39 -14.64
N ASP A 291 -23.65 -12.16 -14.65
CA ASP A 291 -24.75 -11.90 -13.73
C ASP A 291 -24.38 -12.30 -12.29
N ALA A 292 -25.23 -11.89 -11.34
CA ALA A 292 -24.97 -12.09 -9.93
C ALA A 292 -24.87 -13.58 -9.52
N THR A 293 -25.64 -14.46 -10.18
CA THR A 293 -25.63 -15.89 -9.91
C THR A 293 -24.37 -16.54 -10.43
N GLN A 294 -23.98 -16.21 -11.67
CA GLN A 294 -22.74 -16.69 -12.28
C GLN A 294 -21.51 -16.28 -11.45
N LEU A 295 -21.47 -15.00 -11.03
CA LEU A 295 -20.36 -14.48 -10.23
C LEU A 295 -20.28 -15.16 -8.86
N TRP A 296 -21.43 -15.43 -8.24
CA TRP A 296 -21.49 -16.21 -7.00
C TRP A 296 -20.94 -17.63 -7.20
N GLU A 297 -21.52 -18.38 -8.13
CA GLU A 297 -21.24 -19.79 -8.32
C GLU A 297 -19.79 -20.09 -8.74
N THR A 298 -19.15 -19.15 -9.45
CA THR A 298 -17.79 -19.36 -10.00
C THR A 298 -16.69 -18.73 -9.18
N THR A 299 -16.98 -17.60 -8.49
CA THR A 299 -15.93 -16.72 -7.97
C THR A 299 -16.11 -16.38 -6.49
N MET A 300 -17.33 -16.38 -5.96
CA MET A 300 -17.58 -15.90 -4.60
C MET A 300 -17.98 -17.00 -3.62
N ASP A 301 -18.59 -18.10 -4.09
CA ASP A 301 -19.00 -19.25 -3.26
C ASP A 301 -17.75 -19.92 -2.67
N PRO A 302 -17.60 -19.96 -1.34
CA PRO A 302 -16.44 -20.59 -0.70
C PRO A 302 -16.20 -22.05 -1.06
N GLU A 303 -17.26 -22.78 -1.45
CA GLU A 303 -17.16 -24.22 -1.79
C GLU A 303 -16.68 -24.45 -3.22
N LYS A 304 -16.87 -23.47 -4.13
CA LYS A 304 -16.61 -23.65 -5.56
C LYS A 304 -15.48 -22.77 -6.10
N ARG A 305 -15.27 -21.60 -5.47
CA ARG A 305 -14.32 -20.60 -5.95
C ARG A 305 -12.87 -21.05 -5.91
N SER A 306 -12.09 -20.56 -6.84
CA SER A 306 -10.63 -20.66 -6.84
C SER A 306 -10.00 -19.34 -6.40
N LEU A 307 -9.15 -19.39 -5.35
CA LEU A 307 -8.43 -18.23 -4.83
C LEU A 307 -6.92 -18.48 -4.88
N ILE A 308 -6.19 -17.51 -5.42
CA ILE A 308 -4.73 -17.50 -5.43
C ILE A 308 -4.25 -16.74 -4.20
N ARG A 309 -3.62 -17.43 -3.25
CA ARG A 309 -3.08 -16.79 -2.06
C ARG A 309 -1.80 -16.04 -2.38
N VAL A 310 -1.75 -14.74 -2.06
CA VAL A 310 -0.54 -13.93 -2.18
C VAL A 310 0.45 -14.34 -1.08
N LYS A 311 1.69 -14.68 -1.46
CA LYS A 311 2.75 -15.11 -0.55
C LYS A 311 4.06 -14.42 -0.85
N ILE A 312 4.84 -14.14 0.18
CA ILE A 312 6.23 -13.72 0.08
C ILE A 312 7.09 -14.96 0.35
N THR A 313 7.63 -15.57 -0.71
CA THR A 313 8.49 -16.77 -0.60
C THR A 313 9.96 -16.42 -0.40
N ASP A 314 10.38 -15.27 -0.94
CA ASP A 314 11.73 -14.70 -0.82
C ASP A 314 11.60 -13.18 -0.73
N VAL A 315 12.02 -12.65 0.42
CA VAL A 315 11.91 -11.21 0.72
C VAL A 315 12.79 -10.36 -0.18
N ALA A 316 14.03 -10.78 -0.43
CA ALA A 316 14.97 -10.03 -1.25
C ALA A 316 14.52 -9.99 -2.73
N LEU A 317 14.01 -11.11 -3.22
CA LEU A 317 13.47 -11.20 -4.57
C LEU A 317 12.17 -10.41 -4.73
N ALA A 318 11.28 -10.44 -3.73
CA ALA A 318 10.05 -9.65 -3.73
C ALA A 318 10.37 -8.15 -3.74
N GLU A 319 11.29 -7.71 -2.87
CA GLU A 319 11.76 -6.32 -2.83
C GLU A 319 12.32 -5.86 -4.17
N LYS A 320 13.22 -6.66 -4.76
CA LYS A 320 13.80 -6.38 -6.07
C LYS A 320 12.72 -6.28 -7.16
N ARG A 321 11.76 -7.20 -7.19
CA ARG A 321 10.68 -7.21 -8.20
C ARG A 321 9.76 -6.00 -8.06
N VAL A 322 9.33 -5.69 -6.84
CA VAL A 322 8.46 -4.53 -6.60
C VAL A 322 9.18 -3.24 -6.99
N SER A 323 10.45 -3.05 -6.58
CA SER A 323 11.23 -1.86 -6.93
C SER A 323 11.50 -1.73 -8.43
N ILE A 324 11.70 -2.83 -9.17
CA ILE A 324 11.93 -2.78 -10.62
C ILE A 324 10.64 -2.51 -11.38
N LEU A 325 9.54 -3.15 -11.00
CA LEU A 325 8.29 -3.08 -11.76
C LEU A 325 7.47 -1.84 -11.43
N MET A 326 7.56 -1.34 -10.20
CA MET A 326 6.71 -0.26 -9.68
C MET A 326 7.48 1.01 -9.33
N GLY A 327 8.82 0.92 -9.18
CA GLY A 327 9.72 2.03 -8.86
C GLY A 327 9.99 3.05 -9.98
#